data_3c16e91a12ab80a980bdec578a5873c1
#
_entry.id   3c16e91a12ab80a980bdec578a5873c1
#
_cell.length_a   1.000
_cell.length_b   1.000
_cell.length_c   1.000
_cell.angle_alpha   90.00
_cell.angle_beta   90.00
_cell.angle_gamma   90.00
#
_symmetry.space_group_name_H-M   'P 1'
#
loop_
_entity.id
_entity.type
_entity.pdbx_description
1 polymer ?
#
loop_
_entity_poly.entity_id
_entity_poly.type
_entity_poly.pdbx_seq_one_letter_code
_entity_poly.pdbx_strand_id
1 'polypeptide(L)'
;MTSWERRIERARELARESPVYPEVLNFYVEIARFQANPSRNVEALRELVRRAAPNPADGDRMHAFYTRVIAQADAEERARVARIEAGVQPVCPFCAEKPVAAVMRPEGDGAKRFLLCSLCFTEWEFRRLLCPNCGEEDKDRLPVYTAEEFPHVRVEACDSCKVYLKAVDLTKNGLAVPEVDELASVALDIWASEHGYTKLQANLFGM
;
A
#
# COMPACT_ATOMS: atom_id res chain seq x y z
N MET A 1 -13.64 15.73 -4.38
CA MET A 1 -12.96 15.02 -3.27
C MET A 1 -11.52 14.74 -3.69
N THR A 2 -10.54 15.20 -2.92
CA THR A 2 -9.11 14.97 -3.16
C THR A 2 -8.73 13.51 -2.87
N SER A 3 -7.53 13.07 -3.28
CA SER A 3 -7.02 11.73 -2.92
C SER A 3 -6.89 11.57 -1.40
N TRP A 4 -6.46 12.62 -0.71
CA TRP A 4 -6.33 12.63 0.75
C TRP A 4 -7.67 12.49 1.47
N GLU A 5 -8.71 13.20 1.02
CA GLU A 5 -10.06 13.08 1.58
C GLU A 5 -10.60 11.66 1.44
N ARG A 6 -10.43 11.03 0.26
CA ARG A 6 -10.83 9.63 0.05
C ARG A 6 -10.13 8.65 0.98
N ARG A 7 -8.81 8.82 1.18
CA ARG A 7 -8.02 7.99 2.10
C ARG A 7 -8.51 8.13 3.54
N ILE A 8 -8.73 9.37 3.99
CA ILE A 8 -9.19 9.67 5.34
C ILE A 8 -10.59 9.08 5.59
N GLU A 9 -11.50 9.24 4.63
CA GLU A 9 -12.85 8.70 4.73
C GLU A 9 -12.84 7.17 4.75
N ARG A 10 -12.10 6.54 3.84
CA ARG A 10 -11.96 5.08 3.79
C ARG A 10 -11.32 4.50 5.05
N ALA A 11 -10.28 5.12 5.56
CA ALA A 11 -9.63 4.65 6.78
C ALA A 11 -10.57 4.75 8.00
N ARG A 12 -11.40 5.79 8.09
CA ARG A 12 -12.42 5.92 9.15
C ARG A 12 -13.54 4.90 9.02
N GLU A 13 -13.97 4.59 7.80
CA GLU A 13 -14.96 3.55 7.52
C GLU A 13 -14.43 2.20 8.01
N LEU A 14 -13.26 1.80 7.55
CA LEU A 14 -12.64 0.53 7.91
C LEU A 14 -12.32 0.44 9.42
N ALA A 15 -11.92 1.53 10.07
CA ALA A 15 -11.69 1.54 11.52
C ALA A 15 -12.97 1.31 12.34
N ARG A 16 -14.14 1.63 11.81
CA ARG A 16 -15.44 1.38 12.45
C ARG A 16 -15.96 -0.04 12.20
N GLU A 17 -15.67 -0.58 11.02
CA GLU A 17 -16.16 -1.89 10.59
C GLU A 17 -15.28 -3.04 11.05
N SER A 18 -13.98 -2.82 11.17
CA SER A 18 -13.01 -3.85 11.56
C SER A 18 -12.74 -3.83 13.06
N PRO A 19 -12.94 -4.95 13.78
CA PRO A 19 -12.52 -5.08 15.16
C PRO A 19 -11.00 -5.25 15.31
N VAL A 20 -10.29 -5.45 14.19
CA VAL A 20 -8.86 -5.76 14.16
C VAL A 20 -8.06 -4.52 13.80
N TYR A 21 -7.28 -4.01 14.74
CA TYR A 21 -6.35 -2.88 14.61
C TYR A 21 -6.98 -1.52 14.23
N PRO A 22 -8.11 -1.08 14.84
CA PRO A 22 -8.68 0.23 14.58
C PRO A 22 -7.70 1.37 14.91
N GLU A 23 -6.78 1.16 15.86
CA GLU A 23 -5.76 2.14 16.27
C GLU A 23 -4.80 2.47 15.13
N VAL A 24 -4.41 1.47 14.33
CA VAL A 24 -3.52 1.68 13.17
C VAL A 24 -4.21 2.55 12.12
N LEU A 25 -5.48 2.28 11.82
CA LEU A 25 -6.26 3.06 10.86
C LEU A 25 -6.55 4.48 11.37
N ASN A 26 -6.85 4.65 12.65
CA ASN A 26 -7.02 5.96 13.27
C ASN A 26 -5.70 6.75 13.24
N PHE A 27 -4.57 6.11 13.51
CA PHE A 27 -3.26 6.76 13.38
C PHE A 27 -2.97 7.13 11.92
N TYR A 28 -3.30 6.26 10.96
CA TYR A 28 -3.18 6.58 9.53
C TYR A 28 -4.01 7.80 9.14
N VAL A 29 -5.22 7.99 9.70
CA VAL A 29 -6.03 9.19 9.46
C VAL A 29 -5.28 10.46 9.87
N GLU A 30 -4.61 10.45 11.02
CA GLU A 30 -3.83 11.60 11.47
C GLU A 30 -2.59 11.85 10.58
N ILE A 31 -1.92 10.79 10.13
CA ILE A 31 -0.81 10.89 9.16
C ILE A 31 -1.30 11.44 7.83
N ALA A 32 -2.42 10.95 7.30
CA ALA A 32 -2.99 11.42 6.03
C ALA A 32 -3.40 12.91 6.10
N ARG A 33 -3.95 13.36 7.24
CA ARG A 33 -4.25 14.79 7.49
C ARG A 33 -2.98 15.63 7.52
N PHE A 34 -1.93 15.13 8.17
CA PHE A 34 -0.63 15.78 8.19
C PHE A 34 -0.06 15.89 6.77
N GLN A 35 -0.09 14.80 6.00
CA GLN A 35 0.41 14.77 4.62
C GLN A 35 -0.38 15.69 3.67
N ALA A 36 -1.67 15.85 3.91
CA ALA A 36 -2.53 16.76 3.15
C ALA A 36 -2.24 18.26 3.42
N ASN A 37 -1.55 18.59 4.51
CA ASN A 37 -1.26 19.96 4.89
C ASN A 37 -0.05 20.52 4.10
N PRO A 38 -0.21 21.59 3.30
CA PRO A 38 0.91 22.21 2.58
C PRO A 38 2.03 22.74 3.49
N SER A 39 1.68 23.12 4.74
CA SER A 39 2.63 23.64 5.74
C SER A 39 3.22 22.54 6.63
N ARG A 40 3.17 21.27 6.20
CA ARG A 40 3.74 20.15 6.93
C ARG A 40 5.23 20.35 7.22
N ASN A 41 5.65 20.02 8.43
CA ASN A 41 7.05 20.07 8.82
C ASN A 41 7.36 18.96 9.84
N VAL A 42 8.64 18.64 10.02
CA VAL A 42 9.08 17.53 10.84
C VAL A 42 8.71 17.67 12.32
N GLU A 43 8.66 18.90 12.85
CA GLU A 43 8.31 19.11 14.27
C GLU A 43 6.84 18.80 14.55
N ALA A 44 5.94 19.24 13.65
CA ALA A 44 4.53 18.88 13.74
C ALA A 44 4.30 17.37 13.65
N LEU A 45 5.06 16.67 12.80
CA LEU A 45 4.99 15.22 12.69
C LEU A 45 5.52 14.53 13.97
N ARG A 46 6.63 15.00 14.53
CA ARG A 46 7.15 14.47 15.79
C ARG A 46 6.16 14.62 16.92
N GLU A 47 5.50 15.76 17.03
CA GLU A 47 4.47 16.00 18.05
C GLU A 47 3.25 15.09 17.86
N LEU A 48 2.81 14.88 16.61
CA LEU A 48 1.72 13.96 16.30
C LEU A 48 2.06 12.53 16.74
N VAL A 49 3.25 12.05 16.39
CA VAL A 49 3.71 10.70 16.74
C VAL A 49 3.90 10.53 18.23
N ARG A 50 4.44 11.53 18.93
CA ARG A 50 4.62 11.49 20.40
C ARG A 50 3.29 11.35 21.13
N ARG A 51 2.22 11.96 20.64
CA ARG A 51 0.87 11.80 21.21
C ARG A 51 0.30 10.41 20.96
N ALA A 52 0.56 9.82 19.81
CA ALA A 52 0.05 8.49 19.45
C ALA A 52 0.86 7.35 20.09
N ALA A 53 2.17 7.54 20.25
CA ALA A 53 3.11 6.55 20.78
C ALA A 53 4.10 7.23 21.75
N PRO A 54 3.75 7.38 23.05
CA PRO A 54 4.56 8.14 24.01
C PRO A 54 5.97 7.60 24.27
N ASN A 55 6.22 6.30 23.99
CA ASN A 55 7.52 5.65 24.16
C ASN A 55 7.93 4.98 22.82
N PRO A 56 8.40 5.71 21.83
CA PRO A 56 8.92 5.10 20.58
C PRO A 56 10.20 4.32 20.93
N ALA A 57 10.17 3.02 20.68
CA ALA A 57 11.20 2.09 21.11
C ALA A 57 12.54 2.16 20.34
N ASP A 58 12.62 2.92 19.23
CA ASP A 58 13.78 2.87 18.33
C ASP A 58 13.95 4.19 17.57
N GLY A 59 15.06 4.89 17.85
CA GLY A 59 15.37 6.19 17.24
C GLY A 59 15.56 6.11 15.73
N ASP A 60 16.24 5.08 15.21
CA ASP A 60 16.52 4.95 13.77
C ASP A 60 15.27 4.62 12.96
N ARG A 61 14.42 3.71 13.46
CA ARG A 61 13.14 3.39 12.84
C ARG A 61 12.21 4.60 12.82
N MET A 62 12.18 5.36 13.88
CA MET A 62 11.38 6.59 13.95
C MET A 62 11.89 7.65 12.97
N HIS A 63 13.20 7.79 12.84
CA HIS A 63 13.78 8.70 11.84
C HIS A 63 13.41 8.28 10.42
N ALA A 64 13.53 7.01 10.08
CA ALA A 64 13.13 6.45 8.79
C ALA A 64 11.63 6.68 8.52
N PHE A 65 10.77 6.49 9.53
CA PHE A 65 9.34 6.74 9.44
C PHE A 65 9.04 8.21 9.13
N TYR A 66 9.61 9.17 9.89
CA TYR A 66 9.42 10.60 9.63
C TYR A 66 9.86 11.00 8.22
N THR A 67 11.03 10.53 7.81
CA THR A 67 11.56 10.78 6.48
C THR A 67 10.60 10.25 5.41
N ARG A 68 10.08 9.03 5.58
CA ARG A 68 9.19 8.42 4.61
C ARG A 68 7.82 9.10 4.56
N VAL A 69 7.23 9.50 5.68
CA VAL A 69 5.96 10.24 5.72
C VAL A 69 6.03 11.53 4.92
N ILE A 70 7.10 12.29 5.09
CA ILE A 70 7.29 13.57 4.37
C ILE A 70 7.59 13.29 2.89
N ALA A 71 8.54 12.41 2.60
CA ALA A 71 8.93 12.07 1.24
C ALA A 71 7.77 11.51 0.41
N GLN A 72 6.85 10.75 1.02
CA GLN A 72 5.68 10.20 0.35
C GLN A 72 4.73 11.30 -0.15
N ALA A 73 4.42 12.29 0.68
CA ALA A 73 3.57 13.42 0.30
C ALA A 73 4.22 14.25 -0.82
N ASP A 74 5.52 14.55 -0.71
CA ASP A 74 6.25 15.32 -1.72
C ASP A 74 6.38 14.55 -3.05
N ALA A 75 6.58 13.24 -2.98
CA ALA A 75 6.69 12.39 -4.17
C ALA A 75 5.34 12.27 -4.88
N GLU A 76 4.23 12.13 -4.14
CA GLU A 76 2.88 12.08 -4.71
C GLU A 76 2.52 13.41 -5.41
N GLU A 77 2.80 14.55 -4.80
CA GLU A 77 2.57 15.86 -5.41
C GLU A 77 3.32 16.01 -6.73
N ARG A 78 4.60 15.60 -6.78
CA ARG A 78 5.40 15.63 -8.01
C ARG A 78 4.91 14.65 -9.06
N ALA A 79 4.51 13.45 -8.66
CA ALA A 79 4.00 12.43 -9.58
C ALA A 79 2.71 12.85 -10.30
N ARG A 80 1.84 13.62 -9.64
CA ARG A 80 0.57 14.10 -10.22
C ARG A 80 0.75 14.99 -11.45
N VAL A 81 1.86 15.69 -11.57
CA VAL A 81 2.14 16.61 -12.69
C VAL A 81 3.14 16.04 -13.68
N ALA A 82 3.75 14.90 -13.36
CA ALA A 82 4.73 14.25 -14.20
C ALA A 82 4.07 13.53 -15.39
N ARG A 83 4.72 13.57 -16.54
CA ARG A 83 4.39 12.67 -17.66
C ARG A 83 5.12 11.36 -17.44
N ILE A 84 4.36 10.31 -17.19
CA ILE A 84 4.88 8.97 -16.92
C ILE A 84 4.69 8.13 -18.15
N GLU A 85 5.77 7.62 -18.71
CA GLU A 85 5.71 6.69 -19.83
C GLU A 85 5.23 5.33 -19.35
N ALA A 86 4.26 4.76 -20.07
CA ALA A 86 3.75 3.43 -19.78
C ALA A 86 4.80 2.37 -20.11
N GLY A 87 4.97 1.41 -19.24
CA GLY A 87 5.90 0.28 -19.44
C GLY A 87 5.64 -0.83 -18.44
N VAL A 88 5.90 -2.08 -18.87
CA VAL A 88 5.85 -3.24 -17.97
C VAL A 88 7.21 -3.37 -17.26
N GLN A 89 7.32 -2.80 -16.08
CA GLN A 89 8.56 -2.82 -15.30
C GLN A 89 8.27 -3.09 -13.81
N PRO A 90 9.20 -3.75 -13.08
CA PRO A 90 8.95 -4.20 -11.71
C PRO A 90 9.01 -3.09 -10.66
N VAL A 91 9.46 -1.90 -11.05
CA VAL A 91 9.59 -0.71 -10.18
C VAL A 91 8.80 0.46 -10.74
N CYS A 92 8.53 1.44 -9.89
CA CYS A 92 7.78 2.63 -10.29
C CYS A 92 8.47 3.40 -11.43
N PRO A 93 7.78 3.70 -12.54
CA PRO A 93 8.34 4.47 -13.65
C PRO A 93 8.68 5.93 -13.31
N PHE A 94 8.15 6.45 -12.20
CA PHE A 94 8.41 7.80 -11.76
C PHE A 94 9.57 7.92 -10.76
N CYS A 95 9.58 7.08 -9.69
CA CYS A 95 10.55 7.22 -8.60
C CYS A 95 11.43 5.98 -8.35
N ALA A 96 11.30 4.95 -9.18
CA ALA A 96 12.03 3.68 -9.11
C ALA A 96 11.82 2.86 -7.82
N GLU A 97 10.90 3.24 -6.95
CA GLU A 97 10.53 2.46 -5.76
C GLU A 97 9.74 1.21 -6.12
N LYS A 98 9.82 0.18 -5.27
CA LYS A 98 9.05 -1.06 -5.40
C LYS A 98 7.56 -0.83 -5.14
N PRO A 99 6.66 -1.65 -5.71
CA PRO A 99 5.24 -1.56 -5.41
C PRO A 99 4.90 -2.07 -4.00
N VAL A 100 3.95 -1.41 -3.33
CA VAL A 100 3.38 -1.84 -2.04
C VAL A 100 2.19 -2.77 -2.22
N ALA A 101 1.46 -2.62 -3.33
CA ALA A 101 0.28 -3.42 -3.65
C ALA A 101 0.12 -3.59 -5.16
N ALA A 102 -0.67 -4.58 -5.56
CA ALA A 102 -1.30 -4.63 -6.88
C ALA A 102 -2.73 -4.07 -6.79
N VAL A 103 -3.24 -3.59 -7.92
CA VAL A 103 -4.60 -3.06 -8.05
C VAL A 103 -5.25 -3.69 -9.28
N MET A 104 -6.42 -4.30 -9.09
CA MET A 104 -7.24 -4.79 -10.19
C MET A 104 -8.27 -3.73 -10.53
N ARG A 105 -8.19 -3.16 -11.72
CA ARG A 105 -9.15 -2.17 -12.23
C ARG A 105 -10.07 -2.79 -13.27
N PRO A 106 -11.38 -2.46 -13.23
CA PRO A 106 -12.30 -2.92 -14.27
C PRO A 106 -11.86 -2.41 -15.65
N GLU A 107 -11.89 -3.31 -16.65
CA GLU A 107 -11.66 -2.98 -18.05
C GLU A 107 -12.49 -3.88 -18.94
N GLY A 108 -13.45 -3.31 -19.67
CA GLY A 108 -14.44 -4.08 -20.41
C GLY A 108 -15.18 -5.07 -19.51
N ASP A 109 -15.27 -6.33 -19.95
CA ASP A 109 -15.86 -7.43 -19.19
C ASP A 109 -14.86 -8.10 -18.21
N GLY A 110 -13.68 -7.52 -18.01
CA GLY A 110 -12.63 -8.09 -17.18
C GLY A 110 -11.97 -7.07 -16.25
N ALA A 111 -10.71 -7.34 -15.92
CA ALA A 111 -9.90 -6.44 -15.12
C ALA A 111 -8.45 -6.40 -15.63
N LYS A 112 -7.83 -5.24 -15.60
CA LYS A 112 -6.38 -5.06 -15.72
C LYS A 112 -5.71 -5.03 -14.37
N ARG A 113 -4.48 -5.55 -14.32
CA ARG A 113 -3.61 -5.48 -13.14
C ARG A 113 -2.66 -4.31 -13.27
N PHE A 114 -2.60 -3.52 -12.21
CA PHE A 114 -1.63 -2.45 -12.02
C PHE A 114 -0.80 -2.73 -10.79
N LEU A 115 0.40 -2.15 -10.72
CA LEU A 115 1.18 -2.06 -9.50
C LEU A 115 1.06 -0.65 -8.92
N LEU A 116 1.02 -0.54 -7.60
CA LEU A 116 0.91 0.72 -6.86
C LEU A 116 2.24 1.00 -6.16
N CYS A 117 2.86 2.13 -6.45
CA CYS A 117 4.12 2.55 -5.85
C CYS A 117 4.01 2.72 -4.33
N SER A 118 5.01 2.24 -3.59
CA SER A 118 5.07 2.40 -2.14
C SER A 118 5.36 3.82 -1.67
N LEU A 119 5.87 4.69 -2.54
CA LEU A 119 6.27 6.06 -2.19
C LEU A 119 5.33 7.11 -2.80
N CYS A 120 5.16 7.14 -4.11
CA CYS A 120 4.43 8.21 -4.79
C CYS A 120 3.00 7.84 -5.19
N PHE A 121 2.56 6.60 -4.90
CA PHE A 121 1.25 6.06 -5.25
C PHE A 121 0.90 6.12 -6.75
N THR A 122 1.91 6.28 -7.61
CA THR A 122 1.74 6.07 -9.05
C THR A 122 1.32 4.64 -9.30
N GLU A 123 0.29 4.47 -10.14
CA GLU A 123 -0.09 3.17 -10.66
C GLU A 123 0.45 2.99 -12.07
N TRP A 124 0.93 1.78 -12.41
CA TRP A 124 1.33 1.42 -13.76
C TRP A 124 0.89 0.01 -14.12
N GLU A 125 0.58 -0.21 -15.37
CA GLU A 125 0.12 -1.50 -15.87
C GLU A 125 1.20 -2.57 -15.70
N PHE A 126 0.81 -3.76 -15.25
CA PHE A 126 1.71 -4.88 -15.08
C PHE A 126 0.99 -6.20 -15.38
N ARG A 127 1.72 -7.14 -16.01
CA ARG A 127 1.16 -8.43 -16.41
C ARG A 127 0.62 -9.23 -15.22
N ARG A 128 -0.50 -9.93 -15.43
CA ARG A 128 -1.15 -10.74 -14.38
C ARG A 128 -0.28 -11.92 -13.93
N LEU A 129 0.27 -12.64 -14.91
CA LEU A 129 1.14 -13.79 -14.68
C LEU A 129 2.60 -13.37 -14.85
N LEU A 130 3.07 -12.55 -13.89
CA LEU A 130 4.45 -12.12 -13.82
C LEU A 130 4.77 -11.69 -12.38
N CYS A 131 5.77 -12.32 -11.79
CA CYS A 131 6.28 -11.91 -10.48
C CYS A 131 7.08 -10.61 -10.58
N PRO A 132 6.72 -9.54 -9.87
CA PRO A 132 7.47 -8.28 -9.94
C PRO A 132 8.83 -8.33 -9.23
N ASN A 133 9.16 -9.44 -8.53
CA ASN A 133 10.45 -9.58 -7.87
C ASN A 133 11.46 -10.40 -8.70
N CYS A 134 11.06 -11.57 -9.19
CA CYS A 134 11.99 -12.49 -9.87
C CYS A 134 11.69 -12.75 -11.35
N GLY A 135 10.56 -12.25 -11.86
CA GLY A 135 10.17 -12.46 -13.25
C GLY A 135 9.55 -13.83 -13.54
N GLU A 136 9.13 -14.61 -12.50
CA GLU A 136 8.43 -15.87 -12.70
C GLU A 136 7.12 -15.67 -13.48
N GLU A 137 6.86 -16.56 -14.47
CA GLU A 137 5.68 -16.51 -15.34
C GLU A 137 4.86 -17.80 -15.28
N ASP A 138 5.38 -18.85 -14.63
CA ASP A 138 4.66 -20.10 -14.49
C ASP A 138 3.47 -19.94 -13.51
N LYS A 139 2.26 -20.10 -14.02
CA LYS A 139 1.02 -19.96 -13.25
C LYS A 139 0.96 -20.90 -12.03
N ASP A 140 1.58 -22.08 -12.11
CA ASP A 140 1.57 -23.08 -11.04
C ASP A 140 2.54 -22.70 -9.91
N ARG A 141 3.40 -21.69 -10.15
CA ARG A 141 4.32 -21.08 -9.17
C ARG A 141 3.88 -19.71 -8.69
N LEU A 142 2.73 -19.23 -9.16
CA LEU A 142 2.16 -17.92 -8.79
C LEU A 142 0.79 -18.11 -8.10
N PRO A 143 0.75 -18.74 -6.91
CA PRO A 143 -0.49 -18.99 -6.20
C PRO A 143 -1.15 -17.68 -5.75
N VAL A 144 -2.49 -17.71 -5.70
CA VAL A 144 -3.34 -16.63 -5.21
C VAL A 144 -4.18 -17.14 -4.06
N TYR A 145 -4.13 -16.45 -2.92
CA TYR A 145 -4.87 -16.80 -1.72
C TYR A 145 -5.91 -15.73 -1.40
N THR A 146 -7.09 -16.15 -1.00
CA THR A 146 -8.24 -15.30 -0.65
C THR A 146 -8.75 -15.66 0.74
N ALA A 147 -9.35 -14.68 1.44
CA ALA A 147 -10.02 -14.88 2.71
C ALA A 147 -11.42 -14.25 2.66
N GLU A 148 -12.38 -14.86 3.35
CA GLU A 148 -13.77 -14.37 3.38
C GLU A 148 -13.88 -13.00 4.05
N GLU A 149 -13.02 -12.73 5.03
CA GLU A 149 -12.94 -11.46 5.77
C GLU A 149 -12.48 -10.30 4.90
N PHE A 150 -11.76 -10.60 3.80
CA PHE A 150 -11.23 -9.61 2.87
C PHE A 150 -11.61 -9.95 1.41
N PRO A 151 -12.91 -9.92 1.04
CA PRO A 151 -13.36 -10.46 -0.24
C PRO A 151 -12.79 -9.72 -1.45
N HIS A 152 -12.35 -8.48 -1.29
CA HIS A 152 -11.75 -7.63 -2.33
C HIS A 152 -10.23 -7.48 -2.19
N VAL A 153 -9.59 -8.13 -1.19
CA VAL A 153 -8.12 -8.15 -1.07
C VAL A 153 -7.64 -9.59 -1.07
N ARG A 154 -6.58 -9.87 -1.82
CA ARG A 154 -5.99 -11.21 -1.91
C ARG A 154 -4.47 -11.13 -1.81
N VAL A 155 -3.84 -12.24 -1.47
CA VAL A 155 -2.39 -12.40 -1.50
C VAL A 155 -2.00 -13.02 -2.83
N GLU A 156 -1.16 -12.34 -3.62
CA GLU A 156 -0.51 -12.87 -4.81
C GLU A 156 0.92 -13.24 -4.42
N ALA A 157 1.24 -14.52 -4.38
CA ALA A 157 2.54 -15.02 -3.94
C ALA A 157 3.35 -15.62 -5.11
N CYS A 158 4.64 -15.78 -4.89
CA CYS A 158 5.54 -16.45 -5.81
C CYS A 158 6.31 -17.54 -5.09
N ASP A 159 6.10 -18.79 -5.50
CA ASP A 159 6.79 -19.94 -4.91
C ASP A 159 8.26 -20.05 -5.29
N SER A 160 8.66 -19.41 -6.39
CA SER A 160 10.06 -19.41 -6.85
C SER A 160 10.95 -18.51 -6.00
N CYS A 161 10.49 -17.33 -5.58
CA CYS A 161 11.28 -16.40 -4.78
C CYS A 161 10.75 -16.16 -3.36
N LYS A 162 9.62 -16.80 -3.00
CA LYS A 162 8.95 -16.69 -1.70
C LYS A 162 8.57 -15.26 -1.31
N VAL A 163 8.30 -14.42 -2.31
CA VAL A 163 7.80 -13.06 -2.12
C VAL A 163 6.31 -13.01 -2.39
N TYR A 164 5.59 -12.16 -1.66
CA TYR A 164 4.18 -11.87 -1.91
C TYR A 164 3.90 -10.38 -2.05
N LEU A 165 2.75 -10.09 -2.65
CA LEU A 165 2.16 -8.77 -2.79
C LEU A 165 0.66 -8.90 -2.55
N LYS A 166 0.05 -7.96 -1.82
CA LYS A 166 -1.43 -7.91 -1.73
C LYS A 166 -2.00 -7.24 -2.98
N ALA A 167 -3.13 -7.73 -3.46
CA ALA A 167 -3.85 -7.13 -4.57
C ALA A 167 -5.25 -6.69 -4.12
N VAL A 168 -5.57 -5.43 -4.35
CA VAL A 168 -6.89 -4.84 -4.08
C VAL A 168 -7.71 -4.87 -5.36
N ASP A 169 -8.86 -5.53 -5.32
CA ASP A 169 -9.73 -5.76 -6.47
C ASP A 169 -10.90 -4.77 -6.51
N LEU A 170 -10.75 -3.72 -7.32
CA LEU A 170 -11.76 -2.69 -7.50
C LEU A 170 -12.97 -3.15 -8.33
N THR A 171 -12.91 -4.35 -8.93
CA THR A 171 -14.10 -4.94 -9.57
C THR A 171 -15.05 -5.54 -8.54
N LYS A 172 -14.52 -5.93 -7.38
CA LYS A 172 -15.31 -6.46 -6.25
C LYS A 172 -15.77 -5.37 -5.29
N ASN A 173 -14.92 -4.35 -5.08
CA ASN A 173 -15.26 -3.19 -4.26
C ASN A 173 -14.72 -1.91 -4.92
N GLY A 174 -15.57 -1.22 -5.66
CA GLY A 174 -15.22 0.03 -6.35
C GLY A 174 -14.99 1.23 -5.41
N LEU A 175 -15.34 1.10 -4.11
CA LEU A 175 -15.12 2.13 -3.08
C LEU A 175 -13.81 1.93 -2.34
N ALA A 176 -13.13 0.80 -2.54
CA ALA A 176 -11.83 0.55 -1.91
C ALA A 176 -10.79 1.58 -2.35
N VAL A 177 -9.91 1.94 -1.43
CA VAL A 177 -8.76 2.81 -1.65
C VAL A 177 -7.51 1.96 -1.46
N PRO A 178 -6.81 1.58 -2.54
CA PRO A 178 -5.82 0.50 -2.52
C PRO A 178 -4.76 0.61 -1.42
N GLU A 179 -4.20 1.78 -1.18
CA GLU A 179 -3.19 2.02 -0.15
C GLU A 179 -3.75 1.93 1.29
N VAL A 180 -5.07 2.13 1.46
CA VAL A 180 -5.76 2.04 2.76
C VAL A 180 -6.24 0.62 3.00
N ASP A 181 -6.85 -0.02 2.00
CA ASP A 181 -7.34 -1.40 2.10
C ASP A 181 -6.18 -2.40 2.21
N GLU A 182 -5.02 -2.06 1.60
CA GLU A 182 -3.76 -2.77 1.83
C GLU A 182 -3.36 -2.72 3.31
N LEU A 183 -3.38 -1.54 3.92
CA LEU A 183 -3.05 -1.34 5.32
C LEU A 183 -4.06 -2.05 6.25
N ALA A 184 -5.35 -1.97 5.94
CA ALA A 184 -6.41 -2.56 6.75
C ALA A 184 -6.39 -4.10 6.77
N SER A 185 -5.75 -4.73 5.80
CA SER A 185 -5.69 -6.20 5.64
C SER A 185 -4.40 -6.81 6.20
N VAL A 186 -3.90 -6.30 7.34
CA VAL A 186 -2.66 -6.79 7.98
C VAL A 186 -2.72 -8.27 8.39
N ALA A 187 -3.91 -8.82 8.67
CA ALA A 187 -4.07 -10.25 8.93
C ALA A 187 -3.57 -11.12 7.76
N LEU A 188 -3.71 -10.65 6.53
CA LEU A 188 -3.15 -11.34 5.36
C LEU A 188 -1.61 -11.29 5.32
N ASP A 189 -1.00 -10.23 5.85
CA ASP A 189 0.46 -10.14 5.97
C ASP A 189 0.99 -11.13 7.01
N ILE A 190 0.30 -11.27 8.14
CA ILE A 190 0.61 -12.26 9.20
C ILE A 190 0.50 -13.66 8.63
N TRP A 191 -0.62 -13.97 8.00
CA TRP A 191 -0.85 -15.27 7.35
C TRP A 191 0.25 -15.61 6.34
N ALA A 192 0.59 -14.68 5.45
CA ALA A 192 1.63 -14.89 4.43
C ALA A 192 3.00 -15.16 5.05
N SER A 193 3.36 -14.42 6.11
CA SER A 193 4.60 -14.62 6.85
C SER A 193 4.67 -16.00 7.51
N GLU A 194 3.58 -16.46 8.13
CA GLU A 194 3.46 -17.80 8.74
C GLU A 194 3.57 -18.92 7.69
N HIS A 195 3.22 -18.64 6.42
CA HIS A 195 3.36 -19.57 5.30
C HIS A 195 4.68 -19.42 4.54
N GLY A 196 5.65 -18.70 5.11
CA GLY A 196 7.02 -18.60 4.60
C GLY A 196 7.21 -17.62 3.44
N TYR A 197 6.28 -16.69 3.24
CA TYR A 197 6.43 -15.63 2.26
C TYR A 197 6.92 -14.34 2.90
N THR A 198 7.72 -13.57 2.16
CA THR A 198 8.19 -12.24 2.55
C THR A 198 7.50 -11.18 1.70
N LYS A 199 7.03 -10.10 2.29
CA LYS A 199 6.41 -9.00 1.55
C LYS A 199 7.40 -8.34 0.61
N LEU A 200 6.98 -8.04 -0.64
CA LEU A 200 7.83 -7.40 -1.65
C LEU A 200 8.34 -6.03 -1.19
N GLN A 201 7.45 -5.24 -0.62
CA GLN A 201 7.76 -3.92 -0.07
C GLN A 201 6.83 -3.63 1.10
N ALA A 202 7.41 -3.30 2.23
CA ALA A 202 6.64 -2.87 3.39
C ALA A 202 5.90 -1.55 3.11
N ASN A 203 4.71 -1.41 3.70
CA ASN A 203 3.95 -0.17 3.67
C ASN A 203 4.55 0.92 4.57
N LEU A 204 3.86 2.06 4.73
CA LEU A 204 4.33 3.19 5.52
C LEU A 204 4.63 2.84 6.98
N PHE A 205 3.94 1.85 7.55
CA PHE A 205 4.13 1.41 8.95
C PHE A 205 5.08 0.21 9.11
N GLY A 206 5.75 -0.19 8.03
CA GLY A 206 6.75 -1.27 8.07
C GLY A 206 6.15 -2.69 8.07
N MET A 207 4.87 -2.79 7.67
CA MET A 207 4.13 -4.05 7.56
C MET A 207 4.06 -4.53 6.11
#